data_0e25221a7b0445c4d17148176e59f35d
#
_entry.id   0e25221a7b0445c4d17148176e59f35d
#
_cell.length_a   1.000
_cell.length_b   1.000
_cell.length_c   1.000
_cell.angle_alpha   90.00
_cell.angle_beta   90.00
_cell.angle_gamma   90.00
#
_symmetry.space_group_name_H-M   'P 1'
#
loop_
_entity.id
_entity.type
_entity.pdbx_description
1 polymer ?
#
loop_
_entity_poly.entity_id
_entity_poly.type
_entity_poly.pdbx_seq_one_letter_code
_entity_poly.pdbx_strand_id
1 'polypeptide(L)'
;MPDMDWEKSLHGARDDDGALCDGGAIVGRALREAGVRHLFAINGGHTFPILGALRGNGIMLVHMRHEQACAYAADAYARASGGVGVCCVTAGCGLTNAITGLAGAALTGSAVVCIAGQHPTGEDGIGSFQEAYGVELCGSFAKSTARVLDWERIGFDLRQAFRAARGAPQGVAMVEIPTNVLYHQDDPARQRRGAAGWDPATLRAQADPAAIEQALDALLAAERPLIAAGDGVFWSDAAAELRELAELLQIPTYARRAAQGALPETHPLAVRGPWKKPFTARADVVLAVGFRFWSGEHFGQAPTWNESATIVQIDATTSRIGWQVPAAVALLGDPRLVLRQLCDAARRRGAGAVGAAEWRGEVATAGANFDRLLDERERGHRGRSPLHPDCLARALCATIAPDATVILDSFTMSGWVTQWLPARFAGQVIDAGPLAPVGHGIGMAIGAQLARPGKQVVVVIGDGGLGIGGWDIETALRYRLPIHTVLWNNSSWGPSFEEMPLLRGRTDPFSMLDGIRYDEMFRIMGCHAEHVTETDQLGPALRRALGAGVASVVNVVGDKRVGHPGLGGNLLGSTKV
;
A
#
# COMPACT_ATOMS: atom_id res chain seq x y z
N MET A 1 16.55 30.41 -2.41
CA MET A 1 16.17 29.89 -3.72
C MET A 1 14.96 30.67 -4.18
N PRO A 2 14.88 31.13 -5.44
CA PRO A 2 13.73 31.91 -5.87
C PRO A 2 12.45 31.09 -5.72
N ASP A 3 11.38 31.77 -5.32
CA ASP A 3 10.03 31.20 -5.20
C ASP A 3 9.61 30.56 -6.53
N MET A 4 9.76 29.26 -6.63
CA MET A 4 9.15 28.50 -7.71
C MET A 4 7.66 28.39 -7.41
N ASP A 5 6.92 29.43 -7.77
CA ASP A 5 5.47 29.45 -7.77
C ASP A 5 5.02 28.56 -8.94
N TRP A 6 4.96 27.27 -8.69
CA TRP A 6 4.59 26.28 -9.71
C TRP A 6 3.13 26.47 -10.19
N GLU A 7 2.25 27.08 -9.37
CA GLU A 7 0.88 27.42 -9.79
C GLU A 7 0.88 28.48 -10.90
N LYS A 8 1.75 29.48 -10.83
CA LYS A 8 1.93 30.44 -11.93
C LYS A 8 2.54 29.81 -13.17
N SER A 9 3.22 28.67 -13.04
CA SER A 9 3.81 27.95 -14.16
C SER A 9 2.83 27.05 -14.94
N LEU A 10 1.62 26.82 -14.42
CA LEU A 10 0.59 25.98 -15.07
C LEU A 10 -0.15 26.67 -16.24
N HIS A 11 0.02 27.98 -16.44
CA HIS A 11 -0.59 28.71 -17.53
C HIS A 11 0.33 28.76 -18.76
N GLY A 12 0.71 27.63 -19.31
CA GLY A 12 1.38 27.50 -20.60
C GLY A 12 0.37 27.21 -21.72
N ALA A 13 0.66 27.70 -22.92
CA ALA A 13 -0.18 27.69 -24.10
C ALA A 13 -0.99 26.43 -24.33
N ARG A 14 -2.26 26.59 -24.66
CA ARG A 14 -3.11 25.50 -25.18
C ARG A 14 -2.68 25.22 -26.62
N ASP A 15 -2.29 24.00 -26.94
CA ASP A 15 -2.05 23.53 -28.31
C ASP A 15 -3.41 23.18 -28.95
N ASP A 16 -4.27 24.18 -29.15
CA ASP A 16 -5.62 23.99 -29.70
C ASP A 16 -5.76 24.37 -31.20
N ASP A 17 -4.66 24.71 -31.89
CA ASP A 17 -4.74 25.33 -33.23
C ASP A 17 -4.47 24.37 -34.41
N GLY A 18 -4.72 23.06 -34.29
CA GLY A 18 -4.59 22.12 -35.42
C GLY A 18 -3.15 21.91 -35.92
N ALA A 19 -2.17 22.31 -35.13
CA ALA A 19 -0.76 22.10 -35.40
C ALA A 19 -0.39 20.60 -35.18
N LEU A 20 0.61 20.12 -35.93
CA LEU A 20 1.23 18.83 -35.71
C LEU A 20 1.73 18.73 -34.27
N CYS A 21 1.54 17.59 -33.63
CA CYS A 21 2.02 17.36 -32.27
C CYS A 21 2.79 16.02 -32.17
N ASP A 22 3.74 15.98 -31.24
CA ASP A 22 4.46 14.74 -30.95
C ASP A 22 3.65 13.76 -30.08
N GLY A 23 4.18 12.53 -29.91
CA GLY A 23 3.54 11.51 -29.08
C GLY A 23 3.45 11.90 -27.60
N GLY A 24 4.37 12.74 -27.11
CA GLY A 24 4.33 13.25 -25.73
C GLY A 24 3.11 14.12 -25.47
N ALA A 25 2.72 14.99 -26.42
CA ALA A 25 1.50 15.78 -26.34
C ALA A 25 0.25 14.90 -26.28
N ILE A 26 0.24 13.78 -27.03
CA ILE A 26 -0.86 12.80 -26.95
C ILE A 26 -0.90 12.14 -25.57
N VAL A 27 0.25 11.72 -25.03
CA VAL A 27 0.35 11.16 -23.67
C VAL A 27 -0.17 12.16 -22.64
N GLY A 28 0.29 13.42 -22.69
CA GLY A 28 -0.15 14.47 -21.77
C GLY A 28 -1.67 14.66 -21.77
N ARG A 29 -2.30 14.69 -22.96
CA ARG A 29 -3.77 14.75 -23.11
C ARG A 29 -4.46 13.52 -22.51
N ALA A 30 -3.96 12.32 -22.80
CA ALA A 30 -4.53 11.08 -22.25
C ALA A 30 -4.45 11.03 -20.72
N LEU A 31 -3.35 11.49 -20.12
CA LEU A 31 -3.19 11.61 -18.68
C LEU A 31 -4.17 12.61 -18.07
N ARG A 32 -4.34 13.78 -18.69
CA ARG A 32 -5.32 14.78 -18.26
C ARG A 32 -6.76 14.25 -18.33
N GLU A 33 -7.12 13.60 -19.43
CA GLU A 33 -8.44 12.95 -19.61
C GLU A 33 -8.70 11.87 -18.57
N ALA A 34 -7.66 11.14 -18.14
CA ALA A 34 -7.73 10.16 -17.06
C ALA A 34 -7.77 10.77 -15.65
N GLY A 35 -7.72 12.12 -15.54
CA GLY A 35 -7.76 12.82 -14.25
C GLY A 35 -6.44 12.77 -13.46
N VAL A 36 -5.32 12.48 -14.13
CA VAL A 36 -3.99 12.44 -13.49
C VAL A 36 -3.57 13.85 -13.10
N ARG A 37 -3.18 14.03 -11.85
CA ARG A 37 -2.67 15.30 -11.31
C ARG A 37 -1.17 15.27 -11.05
N HIS A 38 -0.61 14.10 -10.78
CA HIS A 38 0.80 13.90 -10.44
C HIS A 38 1.38 12.77 -11.26
N LEU A 39 2.56 13.00 -11.82
CA LEU A 39 3.35 11.97 -12.49
C LEU A 39 4.68 11.81 -11.75
N PHE A 40 4.94 10.63 -11.21
CA PHE A 40 6.19 10.31 -10.54
C PHE A 40 7.20 9.81 -11.57
N ALA A 41 8.31 10.51 -11.75
CA ALA A 41 9.23 10.17 -12.82
C ALA A 41 10.69 10.51 -12.52
N ILE A 42 11.58 9.86 -13.26
CA ILE A 42 12.95 10.31 -13.48
C ILE A 42 13.12 10.57 -14.96
N ASN A 43 13.81 11.64 -15.30
CA ASN A 43 14.04 12.02 -16.68
C ASN A 43 14.99 11.05 -17.39
N GLY A 44 14.74 10.86 -18.69
CA GLY A 44 15.59 10.15 -19.62
C GLY A 44 15.23 10.48 -21.05
N GLY A 45 16.17 10.37 -21.98
CA GLY A 45 15.98 10.73 -23.38
C GLY A 45 14.75 10.06 -24.03
N HIS A 46 14.42 8.85 -23.61
CA HIS A 46 13.27 8.12 -24.12
C HIS A 46 11.90 8.65 -23.65
N THR A 47 11.87 9.64 -22.75
CA THR A 47 10.60 10.16 -22.16
C THR A 47 10.46 11.67 -22.21
N PHE A 48 11.44 12.42 -22.75
CA PHE A 48 11.40 13.88 -22.77
C PHE A 48 10.13 14.49 -23.36
N PRO A 49 9.56 14.01 -24.47
CA PRO A 49 8.31 14.57 -24.98
C PRO A 49 7.14 14.45 -24.00
N ILE A 50 7.08 13.32 -23.24
CA ILE A 50 6.06 13.13 -22.20
C ILE A 50 6.23 14.18 -21.10
N LEU A 51 7.47 14.32 -20.57
CA LEU A 51 7.75 15.24 -19.47
C LEU A 51 7.53 16.70 -19.88
N GLY A 52 7.85 17.04 -21.14
CA GLY A 52 7.60 18.37 -21.73
C GLY A 52 6.12 18.71 -21.82
N ALA A 53 5.27 17.73 -22.10
CA ALA A 53 3.83 17.94 -22.27
C ALA A 53 3.04 18.09 -20.95
N LEU A 54 3.62 17.74 -19.80
CA LEU A 54 2.90 17.70 -18.52
C LEU A 54 2.37 19.07 -18.10
N ARG A 55 3.21 20.09 -18.20
CA ARG A 55 2.87 21.45 -17.76
C ARG A 55 1.66 22.01 -18.50
N GLY A 56 1.61 21.88 -19.83
CA GLY A 56 0.47 22.32 -20.66
C GLY A 56 -0.82 21.57 -20.36
N ASN A 57 -0.73 20.39 -19.72
CA ASN A 57 -1.87 19.57 -19.34
C ASN A 57 -2.25 19.66 -17.84
N GLY A 58 -1.64 20.57 -17.07
CA GLY A 58 -1.95 20.77 -15.65
C GLY A 58 -1.51 19.61 -14.75
N ILE A 59 -0.49 18.85 -15.19
CA ILE A 59 0.02 17.69 -14.46
C ILE A 59 1.35 18.07 -13.80
N MET A 60 1.43 17.87 -12.48
CA MET A 60 2.64 18.10 -11.73
C MET A 60 3.63 16.96 -11.94
N LEU A 61 4.83 17.29 -12.46
CA LEU A 61 5.94 16.36 -12.44
C LEU A 61 6.52 16.29 -11.02
N VAL A 62 6.52 15.09 -10.45
CA VAL A 62 7.22 14.79 -9.20
C VAL A 62 8.50 14.03 -9.56
N HIS A 63 9.59 14.78 -9.68
CA HIS A 63 10.87 14.21 -10.07
C HIS A 63 11.55 13.56 -8.86
N MET A 64 11.64 12.21 -8.89
CA MET A 64 12.17 11.38 -7.81
C MET A 64 13.69 11.19 -7.95
N ARG A 65 14.29 10.44 -7.03
CA ARG A 65 15.73 10.15 -7.01
C ARG A 65 16.07 8.74 -7.51
N HIS A 66 15.06 7.85 -7.54
CA HIS A 66 15.19 6.47 -8.03
C HIS A 66 13.87 6.00 -8.62
N GLU A 67 13.89 5.21 -9.69
CA GLU A 67 12.68 4.74 -10.39
C GLU A 67 11.83 3.81 -9.53
N GLN A 68 12.45 3.07 -8.63
CA GLN A 68 11.74 2.28 -7.62
C GLN A 68 10.85 3.16 -6.75
N ALA A 69 11.37 4.34 -6.35
CA ALA A 69 10.58 5.31 -5.59
C ALA A 69 9.43 5.93 -6.41
N CYS A 70 9.60 6.09 -7.74
CA CYS A 70 8.48 6.49 -8.61
C CYS A 70 7.33 5.48 -8.55
N ALA A 71 7.63 4.18 -8.63
CA ALA A 71 6.64 3.12 -8.55
C ALA A 71 5.99 3.04 -7.15
N TYR A 72 6.76 3.18 -6.08
CA TYR A 72 6.24 3.23 -4.70
C TYR A 72 5.36 4.45 -4.45
N ALA A 73 5.74 5.62 -4.98
CA ALA A 73 4.93 6.81 -4.86
C ALA A 73 3.59 6.67 -5.61
N ALA A 74 3.61 6.06 -6.81
CA ALA A 74 2.40 5.75 -7.56
C ALA A 74 1.50 4.74 -6.81
N ASP A 75 2.08 3.68 -6.24
CA ASP A 75 1.34 2.71 -5.41
C ASP A 75 0.65 3.38 -4.23
N ALA A 76 1.40 4.11 -3.42
CA ALA A 76 0.84 4.76 -2.24
C ALA A 76 -0.14 5.89 -2.58
N TYR A 77 0.08 6.61 -3.69
CA TYR A 77 -0.89 7.57 -4.21
C TYR A 77 -2.24 6.90 -4.51
N ALA A 78 -2.21 5.75 -5.21
CA ALA A 78 -3.42 4.98 -5.49
C ALA A 78 -4.09 4.49 -4.20
N ARG A 79 -3.33 3.95 -3.25
CA ARG A 79 -3.84 3.45 -1.96
C ARG A 79 -4.36 4.55 -1.05
N ALA A 80 -3.83 5.76 -1.11
CA ALA A 80 -4.27 6.87 -0.28
C ALA A 80 -5.43 7.68 -0.89
N SER A 81 -5.55 7.70 -2.23
CA SER A 81 -6.60 8.43 -2.96
C SER A 81 -7.79 7.57 -3.37
N GLY A 82 -7.63 6.22 -3.42
CA GLY A 82 -8.60 5.32 -4.08
C GLY A 82 -8.62 5.45 -5.61
N GLY A 83 -7.69 6.24 -6.18
CA GLY A 83 -7.58 6.51 -7.61
C GLY A 83 -6.51 5.68 -8.32
N VAL A 84 -5.88 6.26 -9.34
CA VAL A 84 -4.77 5.65 -10.09
C VAL A 84 -3.48 6.42 -9.83
N GLY A 85 -2.43 5.70 -9.47
CA GLY A 85 -1.08 6.26 -9.45
C GLY A 85 -0.40 6.08 -10.80
N VAL A 86 0.40 7.06 -11.20
CA VAL A 86 1.09 7.01 -12.51
C VAL A 86 2.57 7.29 -12.32
N CYS A 87 3.41 6.39 -12.84
CA CYS A 87 4.85 6.64 -12.93
C CYS A 87 5.34 6.59 -14.38
N CYS A 88 6.41 7.33 -14.65
CA CYS A 88 7.06 7.34 -15.95
C CYS A 88 8.57 7.15 -15.79
N VAL A 89 9.13 6.20 -16.53
CA VAL A 89 10.53 5.81 -16.42
C VAL A 89 11.17 5.65 -17.80
N THR A 90 12.49 5.84 -17.87
CA THR A 90 13.20 5.67 -19.14
C THR A 90 13.31 4.19 -19.53
N ALA A 91 13.80 3.92 -20.72
CA ALA A 91 14.04 2.56 -21.23
C ALA A 91 15.05 1.79 -20.37
N GLY A 92 15.07 0.50 -20.51
CA GLY A 92 16.05 -0.41 -19.93
C GLY A 92 16.15 -0.30 -18.42
N CYS A 93 17.23 0.29 -17.94
CA CYS A 93 17.50 0.41 -16.50
C CYS A 93 16.41 1.18 -15.75
N GLY A 94 15.75 2.15 -16.37
CA GLY A 94 14.66 2.88 -15.73
C GLY A 94 13.49 1.96 -15.40
N LEU A 95 13.07 1.12 -16.35
CA LEU A 95 12.01 0.17 -16.11
C LEU A 95 12.45 -0.94 -15.15
N THR A 96 13.65 -1.53 -15.34
CA THR A 96 14.12 -2.62 -14.46
C THR A 96 14.26 -2.17 -13.01
N ASN A 97 14.69 -0.94 -12.75
CA ASN A 97 14.71 -0.36 -11.42
C ASN A 97 13.30 -0.20 -10.82
N ALA A 98 12.29 0.08 -11.63
CA ALA A 98 10.91 0.25 -11.15
C ALA A 98 10.19 -1.08 -10.84
N ILE A 99 10.65 -2.21 -11.39
CA ILE A 99 9.96 -3.52 -11.34
C ILE A 99 9.59 -3.92 -9.92
N THR A 100 10.49 -3.78 -8.96
CA THR A 100 10.19 -4.16 -7.56
C THR A 100 8.97 -3.40 -7.01
N GLY A 101 8.89 -2.09 -7.26
CA GLY A 101 7.74 -1.27 -6.85
C GLY A 101 6.46 -1.65 -7.60
N LEU A 102 6.55 -1.89 -8.91
CA LEU A 102 5.41 -2.31 -9.73
C LEU A 102 4.89 -3.70 -9.32
N ALA A 103 5.78 -4.67 -9.08
CA ALA A 103 5.40 -5.99 -8.61
C ALA A 103 4.74 -5.93 -7.22
N GLY A 104 5.24 -5.08 -6.31
CA GLY A 104 4.61 -4.79 -5.02
C GLY A 104 3.19 -4.26 -5.17
N ALA A 105 3.00 -3.25 -6.03
CA ALA A 105 1.69 -2.68 -6.36
C ALA A 105 0.73 -3.72 -6.96
N ALA A 106 1.21 -4.60 -7.85
CA ALA A 106 0.41 -5.66 -8.43
C ALA A 106 -0.10 -6.66 -7.38
N LEU A 107 0.77 -7.07 -6.44
CA LEU A 107 0.40 -8.01 -5.39
C LEU A 107 -0.55 -7.40 -4.34
N THR A 108 -0.53 -6.09 -4.14
CA THR A 108 -1.51 -5.38 -3.29
C THR A 108 -2.80 -5.03 -4.03
N GLY A 109 -2.83 -5.21 -5.35
CA GLY A 109 -3.98 -4.86 -6.18
C GLY A 109 -4.14 -3.35 -6.37
N SER A 110 -3.06 -2.60 -6.30
CA SER A 110 -3.08 -1.14 -6.50
C SER A 110 -3.23 -0.78 -7.96
N ALA A 111 -4.11 0.17 -8.25
CA ALA A 111 -4.29 0.69 -9.60
C ALA A 111 -3.10 1.59 -9.97
N VAL A 112 -2.13 1.06 -10.70
CA VAL A 112 -0.94 1.79 -11.14
C VAL A 112 -0.78 1.67 -12.64
N VAL A 113 -0.51 2.81 -13.31
CA VAL A 113 -0.09 2.84 -14.72
C VAL A 113 1.37 3.25 -14.78
N CYS A 114 2.21 2.38 -15.32
CA CYS A 114 3.62 2.67 -15.62
C CYS A 114 3.76 2.96 -17.11
N ILE A 115 4.34 4.13 -17.43
CA ILE A 115 4.72 4.48 -18.80
C ILE A 115 6.23 4.37 -18.89
N ALA A 116 6.72 3.50 -19.76
CA ALA A 116 8.15 3.32 -20.00
C ALA A 116 8.54 3.84 -21.39
N GLY A 117 9.65 4.53 -21.47
CA GLY A 117 10.30 4.77 -22.76
C GLY A 117 10.88 3.46 -23.31
N GLN A 118 11.15 3.42 -24.62
CA GLN A 118 11.79 2.28 -25.25
C GLN A 118 12.67 2.75 -26.41
N HIS A 119 13.70 1.95 -26.78
CA HIS A 119 14.53 2.20 -27.93
C HIS A 119 13.71 2.20 -29.25
N PRO A 120 14.25 2.74 -30.36
CA PRO A 120 13.53 2.78 -31.63
C PRO A 120 13.19 1.35 -32.13
N THR A 121 12.00 1.17 -32.71
CA THR A 121 11.55 -0.13 -33.21
C THR A 121 12.45 -0.78 -34.28
N GLY A 122 13.16 0.04 -35.06
CA GLY A 122 14.13 -0.45 -36.06
C GLY A 122 15.43 -1.00 -35.47
N GLU A 123 15.62 -0.90 -34.17
CA GLU A 123 16.83 -1.31 -33.47
C GLU A 123 16.60 -2.51 -32.55
N ASP A 124 15.46 -3.19 -32.68
CA ASP A 124 15.15 -4.38 -31.88
C ASP A 124 16.13 -5.51 -32.14
N GLY A 125 16.72 -6.07 -31.08
CA GLY A 125 17.60 -7.23 -31.13
C GLY A 125 18.99 -7.00 -31.66
N ILE A 126 19.41 -5.74 -31.86
CA ILE A 126 20.75 -5.42 -32.38
C ILE A 126 21.66 -4.72 -31.37
N GLY A 127 21.24 -4.65 -30.09
CA GLY A 127 22.03 -4.06 -29.00
C GLY A 127 21.87 -2.55 -28.89
N SER A 128 20.67 -2.04 -29.10
CA SER A 128 20.34 -0.62 -28.95
C SER A 128 20.58 -0.12 -27.52
N PHE A 129 20.81 1.19 -27.38
CA PHE A 129 21.03 1.81 -26.07
C PHE A 129 19.81 1.63 -25.16
N GLN A 130 20.05 1.05 -23.98
CA GLN A 130 19.01 0.71 -22.98
C GLN A 130 17.93 -0.24 -23.52
N GLU A 131 18.30 -1.14 -24.42
CA GLU A 131 17.39 -2.19 -24.89
C GLU A 131 16.99 -3.11 -23.73
N ALA A 132 15.68 -3.24 -23.49
CA ALA A 132 15.09 -4.21 -22.57
C ALA A 132 13.64 -4.48 -22.99
N TYR A 133 13.20 -5.71 -22.75
CA TYR A 133 11.88 -6.19 -23.17
C TYR A 133 10.87 -6.00 -22.03
N GLY A 134 10.31 -4.79 -21.92
CA GLY A 134 9.46 -4.40 -20.81
C GLY A 134 8.14 -5.17 -20.74
N VAL A 135 7.56 -5.52 -21.90
CA VAL A 135 6.33 -6.32 -21.98
C VAL A 135 6.55 -7.68 -21.32
N GLU A 136 7.65 -8.35 -21.64
CA GLU A 136 8.00 -9.67 -21.12
C GLU A 136 8.36 -9.59 -19.63
N LEU A 137 9.18 -8.60 -19.24
CA LEU A 137 9.60 -8.40 -17.86
C LEU A 137 8.41 -8.15 -16.91
N CYS A 138 7.47 -7.33 -17.32
CA CYS A 138 6.28 -7.00 -16.51
C CYS A 138 5.14 -8.00 -16.68
N GLY A 139 5.12 -8.79 -17.76
CA GLY A 139 4.03 -9.73 -18.10
C GLY A 139 3.76 -10.79 -17.05
N SER A 140 4.74 -11.09 -16.19
CA SER A 140 4.59 -12.08 -15.11
C SER A 140 3.72 -11.61 -13.94
N PHE A 141 3.57 -10.29 -13.74
CA PHE A 141 2.83 -9.74 -12.60
C PHE A 141 1.83 -8.64 -12.99
N ALA A 142 2.06 -7.95 -14.10
CA ALA A 142 1.18 -6.88 -14.55
C ALA A 142 -0.15 -7.45 -15.09
N LYS A 143 -1.23 -6.75 -14.83
CA LYS A 143 -2.55 -7.08 -15.33
C LYS A 143 -2.68 -6.85 -16.84
N SER A 144 -1.90 -5.90 -17.35
CA SER A 144 -1.81 -5.58 -18.78
C SER A 144 -0.44 -5.01 -19.10
N THR A 145 0.12 -5.44 -20.21
CA THR A 145 1.33 -4.86 -20.79
C THR A 145 1.08 -4.56 -22.26
N ALA A 146 1.63 -3.46 -22.76
CA ALA A 146 1.51 -3.08 -24.17
C ALA A 146 2.77 -2.37 -24.65
N ARG A 147 3.19 -2.63 -25.89
CA ARG A 147 4.17 -1.85 -26.64
C ARG A 147 3.46 -1.09 -27.74
N VAL A 148 3.56 0.22 -27.74
CA VAL A 148 2.91 1.09 -28.73
C VAL A 148 3.79 1.17 -29.97
N LEU A 149 3.38 0.54 -31.06
CA LEU A 149 4.16 0.49 -32.31
C LEU A 149 3.72 1.53 -33.36
N ASP A 150 2.67 2.28 -33.07
CA ASP A 150 2.06 3.22 -33.99
C ASP A 150 1.63 4.49 -33.24
N TRP A 151 2.05 5.65 -33.74
CA TRP A 151 1.73 6.94 -33.15
C TRP A 151 0.22 7.17 -33.02
N GLU A 152 -0.59 6.71 -33.99
CA GLU A 152 -2.05 6.85 -33.95
C GLU A 152 -2.70 6.10 -32.79
N ARG A 153 -1.98 5.12 -32.19
CA ARG A 153 -2.48 4.28 -31.11
C ARG A 153 -2.15 4.77 -29.71
N ILE A 154 -1.24 5.72 -29.53
CA ILE A 154 -0.75 6.15 -28.21
C ILE A 154 -1.93 6.40 -27.25
N GLY A 155 -2.86 7.28 -27.65
CA GLY A 155 -4.02 7.61 -26.82
C GLY A 155 -4.95 6.43 -26.57
N PHE A 156 -5.12 5.54 -27.54
CA PHE A 156 -5.94 4.33 -27.40
C PHE A 156 -5.32 3.35 -26.38
N ASP A 157 -4.04 3.01 -26.53
CA ASP A 157 -3.35 2.04 -25.68
C ASP A 157 -3.23 2.52 -24.23
N LEU A 158 -2.99 3.82 -24.01
CA LEU A 158 -3.04 4.42 -22.68
C LEU A 158 -4.43 4.31 -22.05
N ARG A 159 -5.51 4.62 -22.78
CA ARG A 159 -6.87 4.42 -22.25
C ARG A 159 -7.13 2.97 -21.87
N GLN A 160 -6.65 1.99 -22.66
CA GLN A 160 -6.76 0.57 -22.29
C GLN A 160 -5.97 0.25 -21.01
N ALA A 161 -4.76 0.81 -20.84
CA ALA A 161 -3.97 0.64 -19.64
C ALA A 161 -4.69 1.19 -18.39
N PHE A 162 -5.27 2.39 -18.46
CA PHE A 162 -6.07 2.95 -17.38
C PHE A 162 -7.29 2.09 -17.05
N ARG A 163 -7.99 1.58 -18.08
CA ARG A 163 -9.12 0.66 -17.90
C ARG A 163 -8.68 -0.64 -17.23
N ALA A 164 -7.57 -1.22 -17.67
CA ALA A 164 -7.03 -2.42 -17.08
C ALA A 164 -6.63 -2.20 -15.61
N ALA A 165 -5.94 -1.10 -15.31
CA ALA A 165 -5.51 -0.81 -13.94
C ALA A 165 -6.69 -0.60 -12.99
N ARG A 166 -7.75 0.12 -13.41
CA ARG A 166 -8.91 0.47 -12.59
C ARG A 166 -9.98 -0.60 -12.51
N GLY A 167 -10.10 -1.45 -13.51
CA GLY A 167 -11.10 -2.52 -13.52
C GLY A 167 -10.86 -3.51 -12.39
N ALA A 168 -11.93 -3.96 -11.73
CA ALA A 168 -11.83 -4.91 -10.63
C ALA A 168 -11.43 -6.32 -11.11
N PRO A 169 -10.55 -7.03 -10.39
CA PRO A 169 -9.66 -6.52 -9.34
C PRO A 169 -8.63 -5.56 -9.92
N GLN A 170 -8.34 -4.46 -9.21
CA GLN A 170 -7.35 -3.48 -9.64
C GLN A 170 -5.95 -4.09 -9.76
N GLY A 171 -5.06 -3.40 -10.45
CA GLY A 171 -3.70 -3.88 -10.64
C GLY A 171 -2.83 -2.95 -11.47
N VAL A 172 -1.63 -3.41 -11.79
CA VAL A 172 -0.65 -2.66 -12.58
C VAL A 172 -0.91 -2.86 -14.08
N ALA A 173 -0.87 -1.76 -14.83
CA ALA A 173 -0.76 -1.77 -16.28
C ALA A 173 0.53 -1.07 -16.70
N MET A 174 1.28 -1.65 -17.63
CA MET A 174 2.51 -1.08 -18.17
C MET A 174 2.37 -0.81 -19.67
N VAL A 175 2.79 0.37 -20.09
CA VAL A 175 2.82 0.77 -21.51
C VAL A 175 4.22 1.25 -21.86
N GLU A 176 4.89 0.60 -22.79
CA GLU A 176 6.16 1.09 -23.32
C GLU A 176 5.95 1.77 -24.69
N ILE A 177 6.63 2.91 -24.88
CA ILE A 177 6.51 3.71 -26.09
C ILE A 177 7.92 3.91 -26.68
N PRO A 178 8.21 3.32 -27.86
CA PRO A 178 9.48 3.52 -28.54
C PRO A 178 9.71 5.00 -28.94
N THR A 179 10.97 5.43 -28.89
CA THR A 179 11.34 6.82 -29.16
C THR A 179 10.92 7.28 -30.54
N ASN A 180 11.07 6.49 -31.60
CA ASN A 180 10.64 6.84 -32.95
C ASN A 180 9.12 7.05 -33.03
N VAL A 181 8.33 6.38 -32.20
CA VAL A 181 6.87 6.59 -32.08
C VAL A 181 6.58 7.84 -31.24
N LEU A 182 7.30 8.01 -30.14
CA LEU A 182 7.06 9.12 -29.20
C LEU A 182 7.46 10.48 -29.77
N TYR A 183 8.57 10.54 -30.52
CA TYR A 183 9.08 11.78 -31.16
C TYR A 183 8.45 12.06 -32.53
N HIS A 184 7.70 11.12 -33.10
CA HIS A 184 6.98 11.35 -34.34
C HIS A 184 5.93 12.46 -34.20
N GLN A 185 5.84 13.33 -35.19
CA GLN A 185 4.86 14.43 -35.24
C GLN A 185 3.83 14.18 -36.31
N ASP A 186 2.55 14.27 -35.97
CA ASP A 186 1.45 14.12 -36.93
C ASP A 186 0.20 14.89 -36.44
N ASP A 187 -0.84 14.91 -37.26
CA ASP A 187 -2.14 15.50 -36.94
C ASP A 187 -2.84 14.74 -35.83
N PRO A 188 -3.14 15.37 -34.68
CA PRO A 188 -3.82 14.72 -33.56
C PRO A 188 -5.20 14.15 -33.92
N ALA A 189 -5.83 14.59 -34.98
CA ALA A 189 -7.10 14.02 -35.46
C ALA A 189 -6.98 12.57 -35.96
N ARG A 190 -5.76 12.14 -36.32
CA ARG A 190 -5.46 10.75 -36.73
C ARG A 190 -5.42 9.77 -35.56
N GLN A 191 -5.40 10.23 -34.32
CA GLN A 191 -5.42 9.34 -33.16
C GLN A 191 -6.65 8.45 -33.18
N ARG A 192 -6.45 7.14 -32.97
CA ARG A 192 -7.54 6.19 -32.87
C ARG A 192 -8.50 6.59 -31.76
N ARG A 193 -9.76 6.77 -32.14
CA ARG A 193 -10.83 7.03 -31.17
C ARG A 193 -11.05 5.77 -30.33
N GLY A 194 -10.99 5.93 -29.01
CA GLY A 194 -11.45 4.93 -28.06
C GLY A 194 -12.78 5.38 -27.44
N ALA A 195 -13.47 4.49 -26.74
CA ALA A 195 -14.63 4.89 -25.97
C ALA A 195 -14.20 5.91 -24.90
N ALA A 196 -14.51 7.18 -25.11
CA ALA A 196 -14.32 8.23 -24.12
C ALA A 196 -15.43 8.16 -23.06
N GLY A 197 -15.11 8.52 -21.82
CA GLY A 197 -16.10 8.77 -20.77
C GLY A 197 -16.62 7.54 -20.02
N TRP A 198 -16.04 6.35 -20.23
CA TRP A 198 -16.44 5.17 -19.46
C TRP A 198 -15.35 4.76 -18.46
N ASP A 199 -15.70 4.76 -17.17
CA ASP A 199 -14.81 4.33 -16.07
C ASP A 199 -15.18 2.92 -15.60
N PRO A 200 -14.30 1.92 -15.76
CA PRO A 200 -14.56 0.56 -15.32
C PRO A 200 -14.76 0.45 -13.80
N ALA A 201 -14.28 1.39 -13.02
CA ALA A 201 -14.52 1.41 -11.57
C ALA A 201 -16.00 1.66 -11.21
N THR A 202 -16.81 2.14 -12.16
CA THR A 202 -18.27 2.31 -11.96
C THR A 202 -19.05 1.02 -12.24
N LEU A 203 -18.43 0.04 -12.89
CA LEU A 203 -19.06 -1.26 -13.16
C LEU A 203 -18.89 -2.17 -11.95
N ARG A 204 -19.98 -2.38 -11.24
CA ARG A 204 -20.04 -3.24 -10.06
C ARG A 204 -21.11 -4.30 -10.26
N ALA A 205 -20.77 -5.58 -10.03
CA ALA A 205 -21.70 -6.69 -10.11
C ALA A 205 -22.30 -7.02 -8.74
N GLN A 206 -23.54 -7.42 -8.72
CA GLN A 206 -24.21 -8.03 -7.57
C GLN A 206 -24.02 -9.55 -7.60
N ALA A 207 -24.09 -10.20 -6.44
CA ALA A 207 -24.10 -11.66 -6.35
C ALA A 207 -25.49 -12.22 -6.67
N ASP A 208 -25.53 -13.52 -6.98
CA ASP A 208 -26.78 -14.28 -7.17
C ASP A 208 -27.66 -14.16 -5.90
N PRO A 209 -28.92 -13.74 -6.02
CA PRO A 209 -29.84 -13.64 -4.90
C PRO A 209 -30.02 -14.95 -4.11
N ALA A 210 -30.01 -16.10 -4.77
CA ALA A 210 -30.11 -17.39 -4.09
C ALA A 210 -28.86 -17.68 -3.23
N ALA A 211 -27.67 -17.33 -3.72
CA ALA A 211 -26.44 -17.45 -2.96
C ALA A 211 -26.41 -16.47 -1.75
N ILE A 212 -27.00 -15.27 -1.87
CA ILE A 212 -27.16 -14.33 -0.76
C ILE A 212 -28.00 -14.93 0.37
N GLU A 213 -29.12 -15.58 0.04
CA GLU A 213 -29.98 -16.25 1.04
C GLU A 213 -29.25 -17.43 1.70
N GLN A 214 -28.51 -18.25 0.92
CA GLN A 214 -27.67 -19.34 1.48
C GLN A 214 -26.59 -18.81 2.41
N ALA A 215 -25.93 -17.72 2.05
CA ALA A 215 -24.92 -17.09 2.90
C ALA A 215 -25.53 -16.58 4.20
N LEU A 216 -26.69 -15.94 4.13
CA LEU A 216 -27.41 -15.47 5.30
C LEU A 216 -27.86 -16.64 6.19
N ASP A 217 -28.37 -17.74 5.62
CA ASP A 217 -28.74 -18.94 6.38
C ASP A 217 -27.53 -19.50 7.17
N ALA A 218 -26.35 -19.57 6.52
CA ALA A 218 -25.13 -20.02 7.19
C ALA A 218 -24.74 -19.10 8.36
N LEU A 219 -24.85 -17.77 8.17
CA LEU A 219 -24.55 -16.80 9.23
C LEU A 219 -25.55 -16.86 10.38
N LEU A 220 -26.84 -17.06 10.09
CA LEU A 220 -27.89 -17.14 11.12
C LEU A 220 -27.80 -18.43 11.95
N ALA A 221 -27.26 -19.51 11.37
CA ALA A 221 -27.07 -20.78 12.07
C ALA A 221 -25.76 -20.87 12.88
N ALA A 222 -24.86 -19.88 12.73
CA ALA A 222 -23.54 -19.91 13.35
C ALA A 222 -23.60 -19.68 14.87
N GLU A 223 -22.79 -20.44 15.63
CA GLU A 223 -22.55 -20.19 17.05
C GLU A 223 -21.41 -19.19 17.28
N ARG A 224 -20.39 -19.25 16.42
CA ARG A 224 -19.17 -18.43 16.50
C ARG A 224 -18.83 -17.80 15.14
N PRO A 225 -19.71 -16.95 14.62
CA PRO A 225 -19.46 -16.29 13.34
C PRO A 225 -18.30 -15.32 13.42
N LEU A 226 -17.56 -15.17 12.32
CA LEU A 226 -16.47 -14.20 12.17
C LEU A 226 -16.52 -13.57 10.77
N ILE A 227 -16.38 -12.26 10.67
CA ILE A 227 -16.09 -11.59 9.40
C ILE A 227 -14.57 -11.47 9.26
N ALA A 228 -14.02 -11.90 8.11
CA ALA A 228 -12.63 -11.69 7.72
C ALA A 228 -12.60 -10.70 6.55
N ALA A 229 -12.17 -9.46 6.81
CA ALA A 229 -12.14 -8.37 5.85
C ALA A 229 -10.73 -8.18 5.26
N GLY A 230 -10.62 -8.23 3.94
CA GLY A 230 -9.36 -8.07 3.20
C GLY A 230 -9.36 -6.88 2.24
N ASP A 231 -8.34 -6.81 1.39
CA ASP A 231 -8.10 -5.69 0.47
C ASP A 231 -9.31 -5.34 -0.42
N GLY A 232 -10.18 -6.32 -0.72
CA GLY A 232 -11.38 -6.08 -1.52
C GLY A 232 -12.37 -5.12 -0.85
N VAL A 233 -12.41 -5.07 0.48
CA VAL A 233 -13.24 -4.08 1.22
C VAL A 233 -12.74 -2.66 0.95
N PHE A 234 -11.44 -2.45 0.97
CA PHE A 234 -10.83 -1.15 0.68
C PHE A 234 -11.07 -0.72 -0.77
N TRP A 235 -10.72 -1.60 -1.73
CA TRP A 235 -10.81 -1.26 -3.15
C TRP A 235 -12.24 -1.08 -3.66
N SER A 236 -13.22 -1.66 -3.00
CA SER A 236 -14.65 -1.47 -3.31
C SER A 236 -15.28 -0.33 -2.54
N ASP A 237 -14.54 0.34 -1.65
CA ASP A 237 -15.08 1.36 -0.72
C ASP A 237 -16.27 0.81 0.07
N ALA A 238 -16.10 -0.39 0.65
CA ALA A 238 -17.15 -1.18 1.28
C ALA A 238 -17.12 -1.12 2.83
N ALA A 239 -16.33 -0.21 3.41
CA ALA A 239 -16.15 -0.13 4.86
C ALA A 239 -17.45 0.20 5.61
N ALA A 240 -18.31 1.05 5.02
CA ALA A 240 -19.60 1.42 5.62
C ALA A 240 -20.55 0.22 5.66
N GLU A 241 -20.67 -0.51 4.56
CA GLU A 241 -21.52 -1.69 4.45
C GLU A 241 -21.00 -2.87 5.29
N LEU A 242 -19.67 -3.01 5.41
CA LEU A 242 -19.05 -3.98 6.31
C LEU A 242 -19.42 -3.69 7.77
N ARG A 243 -19.26 -2.44 8.18
CA ARG A 243 -19.61 -2.00 9.52
C ARG A 243 -21.10 -2.21 9.81
N GLU A 244 -21.96 -1.81 8.89
CA GLU A 244 -23.42 -1.96 8.99
C GLU A 244 -23.80 -3.43 9.20
N LEU A 245 -23.23 -4.37 8.41
CA LEU A 245 -23.50 -5.80 8.57
C LEU A 245 -22.99 -6.32 9.90
N ALA A 246 -21.75 -5.96 10.28
CA ALA A 246 -21.17 -6.36 11.56
C ALA A 246 -22.00 -5.89 12.75
N GLU A 247 -22.47 -4.63 12.73
CA GLU A 247 -23.32 -4.06 13.79
C GLU A 247 -24.74 -4.65 13.78
N LEU A 248 -25.35 -4.86 12.61
CA LEU A 248 -26.70 -5.44 12.47
C LEU A 248 -26.75 -6.87 13.02
N LEU A 249 -25.80 -7.69 12.62
CA LEU A 249 -25.75 -9.11 13.02
C LEU A 249 -24.86 -9.34 14.26
N GLN A 250 -24.22 -8.30 14.79
CA GLN A 250 -23.32 -8.37 15.95
C GLN A 250 -22.19 -9.38 15.78
N ILE A 251 -21.59 -9.43 14.58
CA ILE A 251 -20.53 -10.39 14.24
C ILE A 251 -19.15 -9.78 14.50
N PRO A 252 -18.27 -10.43 15.29
CA PRO A 252 -16.87 -10.07 15.41
C PRO A 252 -16.19 -9.98 14.04
N THR A 253 -15.34 -8.95 13.86
CA THR A 253 -14.71 -8.65 12.57
C THR A 253 -13.21 -8.54 12.71
N TYR A 254 -12.48 -9.38 11.98
CA TYR A 254 -11.05 -9.31 11.79
C TYR A 254 -10.75 -8.64 10.45
N ALA A 255 -10.06 -7.50 10.47
CA ALA A 255 -9.66 -6.79 9.27
C ALA A 255 -8.14 -6.80 9.11
N ARG A 256 -7.67 -6.89 7.87
CA ARG A 256 -6.24 -6.98 7.57
C ARG A 256 -5.85 -6.14 6.36
N ARG A 257 -4.58 -5.70 6.34
CA ARG A 257 -3.96 -4.92 5.28
C ARG A 257 -4.76 -3.66 4.98
N ALA A 258 -5.10 -3.40 3.70
CA ALA A 258 -5.83 -2.21 3.33
C ALA A 258 -7.23 -2.12 3.98
N ALA A 259 -7.82 -3.23 4.41
CA ALA A 259 -9.08 -3.24 5.16
C ALA A 259 -8.92 -2.93 6.64
N GLN A 260 -7.70 -2.92 7.19
CA GLN A 260 -7.48 -2.63 8.62
C GLN A 260 -8.07 -1.26 8.95
N GLY A 261 -8.96 -1.23 9.95
CA GLY A 261 -9.73 -0.04 10.31
C GLY A 261 -11.06 0.13 9.55
N ALA A 262 -11.44 -0.76 8.61
CA ALA A 262 -12.76 -0.73 7.97
C ALA A 262 -13.90 -0.85 8.99
N LEU A 263 -13.74 -1.73 9.98
CA LEU A 263 -14.35 -1.58 11.29
C LEU A 263 -13.27 -1.00 12.20
N PRO A 264 -13.45 0.20 12.79
CA PRO A 264 -12.42 0.79 13.65
C PRO A 264 -11.93 -0.20 14.70
N GLU A 265 -10.63 -0.36 14.87
CA GLU A 265 -10.08 -1.35 15.81
C GLU A 265 -10.33 -1.04 17.29
N THR A 266 -10.94 0.12 17.58
CA THR A 266 -11.50 0.48 18.88
C THR A 266 -12.95 0.02 19.07
N HIS A 267 -13.59 -0.56 18.04
CA HIS A 267 -14.96 -1.03 18.10
C HIS A 267 -15.04 -2.34 18.94
N PRO A 268 -16.09 -2.55 19.76
CA PRO A 268 -16.23 -3.74 20.61
C PRO A 268 -16.21 -5.09 19.86
N LEU A 269 -16.61 -5.08 18.57
CA LEU A 269 -16.60 -6.27 17.72
C LEU A 269 -15.28 -6.43 16.94
N ALA A 270 -14.30 -5.54 17.10
CA ALA A 270 -13.05 -5.62 16.35
C ALA A 270 -12.09 -6.64 16.95
N VAL A 271 -11.68 -7.61 16.14
CA VAL A 271 -10.61 -8.56 16.43
C VAL A 271 -9.32 -8.04 15.84
N ARG A 272 -8.37 -7.57 16.66
CA ARG A 272 -7.10 -7.03 16.18
C ARG A 272 -6.12 -8.16 15.80
N GLY A 273 -5.28 -7.91 14.79
CA GLY A 273 -4.33 -8.86 14.24
C GLY A 273 -3.45 -9.58 15.28
N PRO A 274 -2.86 -8.88 16.27
CA PRO A 274 -1.96 -9.49 17.25
C PRO A 274 -2.60 -10.57 18.13
N TRP A 275 -3.91 -10.51 18.37
CA TRP A 275 -4.61 -11.48 19.22
C TRP A 275 -5.77 -12.21 18.51
N LYS A 276 -5.75 -12.27 17.18
CA LYS A 276 -6.79 -12.89 16.35
C LYS A 276 -6.94 -14.40 16.55
N LYS A 277 -5.83 -15.11 16.82
CA LYS A 277 -5.78 -16.59 16.79
C LYS A 277 -6.85 -17.30 17.62
N PRO A 278 -7.19 -16.88 18.86
CA PRO A 278 -8.25 -17.51 19.63
C PRO A 278 -9.63 -17.44 18.95
N PHE A 279 -9.83 -16.49 18.04
CA PHE A 279 -11.08 -16.29 17.31
C PHE A 279 -11.08 -17.00 15.97
N THR A 280 -10.04 -16.80 15.15
CA THR A 280 -9.94 -17.44 13.84
C THR A 280 -9.87 -18.98 13.94
N ALA A 281 -9.20 -19.52 14.99
CA ALA A 281 -9.10 -20.96 15.21
C ALA A 281 -10.39 -21.60 15.75
N ARG A 282 -11.38 -20.82 16.17
CA ARG A 282 -12.61 -21.34 16.80
C ARG A 282 -13.88 -20.92 16.06
N ALA A 283 -13.80 -20.00 15.10
CA ALA A 283 -14.94 -19.61 14.29
C ALA A 283 -15.50 -20.83 13.55
N ASP A 284 -16.83 -21.00 13.57
CA ASP A 284 -17.53 -22.08 12.86
C ASP A 284 -18.04 -21.64 11.49
N VAL A 285 -18.33 -20.34 11.33
CA VAL A 285 -18.67 -19.71 10.05
C VAL A 285 -17.80 -18.48 9.85
N VAL A 286 -17.14 -18.38 8.70
CA VAL A 286 -16.31 -17.22 8.33
C VAL A 286 -16.85 -16.58 7.06
N LEU A 287 -17.29 -15.31 7.18
CA LEU A 287 -17.58 -14.45 6.03
C LEU A 287 -16.30 -13.76 5.56
N ALA A 288 -15.66 -14.30 4.54
CA ALA A 288 -14.43 -13.77 3.95
C ALA A 288 -14.74 -12.76 2.85
N VAL A 289 -14.50 -11.45 3.13
CA VAL A 289 -14.86 -10.35 2.24
C VAL A 289 -13.62 -9.79 1.54
N GLY A 290 -13.41 -10.13 0.28
CA GLY A 290 -12.20 -9.76 -0.46
C GLY A 290 -10.92 -10.14 0.28
N PHE A 291 -10.97 -11.22 1.05
CA PHE A 291 -9.92 -11.66 1.96
C PHE A 291 -9.10 -12.80 1.33
N ARG A 292 -7.79 -12.70 1.46
CA ARG A 292 -6.84 -13.71 0.98
C ARG A 292 -6.18 -14.42 2.16
N PHE A 293 -6.26 -15.75 2.16
CA PHE A 293 -5.65 -16.62 3.17
C PHE A 293 -4.20 -16.97 2.80
N TRP A 294 -3.33 -16.03 2.67
CA TRP A 294 -1.92 -16.29 2.30
C TRP A 294 -1.01 -16.61 3.50
N SER A 295 0.32 -16.64 3.29
CA SER A 295 1.29 -17.16 4.27
C SER A 295 1.14 -16.58 5.68
N GLY A 296 0.91 -15.29 5.82
CA GLY A 296 0.68 -14.68 7.15
C GLY A 296 -0.66 -15.07 7.81
N GLU A 297 -1.54 -15.76 7.08
CA GLU A 297 -2.77 -16.38 7.56
C GLU A 297 -2.67 -17.91 7.54
N HIS A 298 -1.46 -18.46 7.48
CA HIS A 298 -1.22 -19.92 7.38
C HIS A 298 -2.09 -20.57 6.30
N PHE A 299 -2.35 -19.88 5.21
CA PHE A 299 -3.18 -20.35 4.09
C PHE A 299 -4.59 -20.82 4.49
N GLY A 300 -5.12 -20.30 5.60
CA GLY A 300 -6.42 -20.69 6.13
C GLY A 300 -6.41 -22.02 6.93
N GLN A 301 -5.22 -22.51 7.29
CA GLN A 301 -5.04 -23.81 7.94
C GLN A 301 -4.85 -23.69 9.47
N ALA A 302 -5.00 -24.82 10.14
CA ALA A 302 -4.64 -24.97 11.55
C ALA A 302 -3.15 -24.70 11.77
N PRO A 303 -2.74 -24.22 12.94
CA PRO A 303 -3.56 -23.89 14.12
C PRO A 303 -4.10 -22.44 14.10
N THR A 304 -4.02 -21.73 13.00
CA THR A 304 -4.44 -20.31 12.91
C THR A 304 -5.92 -20.17 12.58
N TRP A 305 -6.44 -21.04 11.74
CA TRP A 305 -7.84 -21.08 11.33
C TRP A 305 -8.49 -22.41 11.68
N ASN A 306 -9.79 -22.41 11.86
CA ASN A 306 -10.58 -23.63 11.99
C ASN A 306 -10.81 -24.24 10.60
N GLU A 307 -10.15 -25.35 10.32
CA GLU A 307 -10.29 -26.06 9.02
C GLU A 307 -11.69 -26.62 8.76
N SER A 308 -12.49 -26.78 9.84
CA SER A 308 -13.88 -27.24 9.74
C SER A 308 -14.89 -26.10 9.61
N ALA A 309 -14.43 -24.83 9.55
CA ALA A 309 -15.31 -23.68 9.43
C ALA A 309 -16.02 -23.66 8.06
N THR A 310 -17.30 -23.31 8.07
CA THR A 310 -18.03 -22.98 6.83
C THR A 310 -17.56 -21.64 6.29
N ILE A 311 -16.94 -21.63 5.11
CA ILE A 311 -16.45 -20.41 4.49
C ILE A 311 -17.49 -19.86 3.51
N VAL A 312 -17.99 -18.67 3.78
CA VAL A 312 -18.76 -17.84 2.85
C VAL A 312 -17.81 -16.82 2.27
N GLN A 313 -17.55 -16.85 0.97
CA GLN A 313 -16.54 -15.99 0.36
C GLN A 313 -17.14 -15.01 -0.64
N ILE A 314 -16.86 -13.71 -0.44
CA ILE A 314 -17.17 -12.61 -1.35
C ILE A 314 -15.88 -12.19 -2.07
N ASP A 315 -15.87 -12.24 -3.39
CA ASP A 315 -14.79 -11.65 -4.20
C ASP A 315 -15.32 -11.16 -5.56
N ALA A 316 -14.65 -10.16 -6.11
CA ALA A 316 -14.97 -9.60 -7.42
C ALA A 316 -14.49 -10.46 -8.59
N THR A 317 -13.77 -11.56 -8.33
CA THR A 317 -13.24 -12.46 -9.37
C THR A 317 -13.31 -13.92 -8.97
N THR A 318 -13.69 -14.75 -9.96
CA THR A 318 -13.77 -16.21 -9.79
C THR A 318 -12.42 -16.85 -9.47
N SER A 319 -11.32 -16.28 -9.95
CA SER A 319 -9.96 -16.83 -9.72
C SER A 319 -9.50 -16.81 -8.28
N ARG A 320 -10.20 -16.07 -7.39
CA ARG A 320 -9.86 -15.97 -5.96
C ARG A 320 -10.82 -16.75 -5.07
N ILE A 321 -12.05 -17.00 -5.52
CA ILE A 321 -13.03 -17.78 -4.76
C ILE A 321 -12.59 -19.25 -4.72
N GLY A 322 -12.49 -19.80 -3.51
CA GLY A 322 -12.07 -21.18 -3.32
C GLY A 322 -10.59 -21.48 -3.59
N TRP A 323 -9.77 -20.45 -3.86
CA TRP A 323 -8.37 -20.65 -4.25
C TRP A 323 -7.50 -21.25 -3.13
N GLN A 324 -7.63 -20.78 -1.92
CA GLN A 324 -6.77 -21.20 -0.79
C GLN A 324 -7.52 -22.10 0.20
N VAL A 325 -8.81 -21.82 0.38
CA VAL A 325 -9.71 -22.61 1.21
C VAL A 325 -11.00 -22.88 0.44
N PRO A 326 -11.61 -24.07 0.58
CA PRO A 326 -12.89 -24.34 -0.06
C PRO A 326 -13.96 -23.34 0.38
N ALA A 327 -14.67 -22.73 -0.54
CA ALA A 327 -15.82 -21.87 -0.26
C ALA A 327 -17.10 -22.71 -0.30
N ALA A 328 -17.79 -22.82 0.85
CA ALA A 328 -19.09 -23.49 0.93
C ALA A 328 -20.19 -22.68 0.22
N VAL A 329 -20.12 -21.34 0.32
CA VAL A 329 -20.97 -20.41 -0.41
C VAL A 329 -20.10 -19.37 -1.11
N ALA A 330 -20.25 -19.27 -2.43
CA ALA A 330 -19.51 -18.35 -3.28
C ALA A 330 -20.37 -17.15 -3.67
N LEU A 331 -19.97 -15.94 -3.30
CA LEU A 331 -20.63 -14.69 -3.64
C LEU A 331 -19.74 -13.90 -4.60
N LEU A 332 -19.89 -14.18 -5.91
CA LEU A 332 -19.17 -13.46 -6.95
C LEU A 332 -19.81 -12.09 -7.17
N GLY A 333 -19.11 -11.03 -6.82
CA GLY A 333 -19.58 -9.67 -6.99
C GLY A 333 -18.70 -8.64 -6.30
N ASP A 334 -19.03 -7.37 -6.49
CA ASP A 334 -18.36 -6.27 -5.81
C ASP A 334 -18.66 -6.32 -4.30
N PRO A 335 -17.66 -6.34 -3.41
CA PRO A 335 -17.85 -6.44 -1.97
C PRO A 335 -18.86 -5.43 -1.39
N ARG A 336 -18.89 -4.19 -1.87
CA ARG A 336 -19.83 -3.18 -1.40
C ARG A 336 -21.27 -3.55 -1.71
N LEU A 337 -21.55 -3.95 -2.97
CA LEU A 337 -22.89 -4.31 -3.40
C LEU A 337 -23.37 -5.61 -2.74
N VAL A 338 -22.46 -6.58 -2.62
CA VAL A 338 -22.79 -7.87 -1.99
C VAL A 338 -23.06 -7.71 -0.49
N LEU A 339 -22.25 -6.91 0.22
CA LEU A 339 -22.52 -6.58 1.62
C LEU A 339 -23.86 -5.85 1.78
N ARG A 340 -24.21 -4.93 0.86
CA ARG A 340 -25.52 -4.27 0.84
C ARG A 340 -26.64 -5.28 0.64
N GLN A 341 -26.51 -6.23 -0.28
CA GLN A 341 -27.50 -7.32 -0.47
C GLN A 341 -27.68 -8.14 0.81
N LEU A 342 -26.59 -8.49 1.53
CA LEU A 342 -26.67 -9.21 2.80
C LEU A 342 -27.37 -8.38 3.89
N CYS A 343 -27.05 -7.09 4.02
CA CYS A 343 -27.75 -6.19 4.96
C CYS A 343 -29.26 -6.11 4.67
N ASP A 344 -29.62 -5.96 3.40
CA ASP A 344 -31.03 -5.87 2.99
C ASP A 344 -31.76 -7.20 3.21
N ALA A 345 -31.14 -8.34 2.92
CA ALA A 345 -31.69 -9.67 3.19
C ALA A 345 -31.88 -9.91 4.70
N ALA A 346 -30.89 -9.55 5.52
CA ALA A 346 -30.98 -9.65 6.98
C ALA A 346 -32.15 -8.82 7.53
N ARG A 347 -32.33 -7.59 7.06
CA ARG A 347 -33.44 -6.72 7.45
C ARG A 347 -34.79 -7.28 7.02
N ARG A 348 -34.93 -7.77 5.78
CA ARG A 348 -36.18 -8.40 5.31
C ARG A 348 -36.60 -9.58 6.18
N ARG A 349 -35.62 -10.34 6.71
CA ARG A 349 -35.88 -11.49 7.59
C ARG A 349 -36.04 -11.11 9.06
N GLY A 350 -35.93 -9.83 9.40
CA GLY A 350 -35.96 -9.36 10.79
C GLY A 350 -34.80 -9.92 11.62
N ALA A 351 -33.66 -10.25 10.98
CA ALA A 351 -32.50 -10.82 11.63
C ALA A 351 -31.82 -9.77 12.54
N GLY A 352 -31.41 -10.21 13.71
CA GLY A 352 -30.66 -9.45 14.71
C GLY A 352 -29.33 -10.14 15.04
N ALA A 353 -28.87 -9.96 16.27
CA ALA A 353 -27.61 -10.55 16.74
C ALA A 353 -27.56 -12.06 16.54
N VAL A 354 -26.50 -12.55 15.88
CA VAL A 354 -26.23 -13.96 15.64
C VAL A 354 -25.08 -14.47 16.51
N GLY A 355 -24.97 -15.78 16.65
CA GLY A 355 -23.96 -16.43 17.46
C GLY A 355 -24.18 -16.26 18.96
N ALA A 356 -23.35 -16.96 19.75
CA ALA A 356 -23.42 -16.93 21.20
C ALA A 356 -23.06 -15.54 21.77
N ALA A 357 -23.76 -15.09 22.80
CA ALA A 357 -23.46 -13.83 23.49
C ALA A 357 -22.05 -13.85 24.11
N GLU A 358 -21.67 -15.01 24.65
CA GLU A 358 -20.36 -15.27 25.22
C GLU A 358 -19.23 -15.03 24.19
N TRP A 359 -19.44 -15.44 22.93
CA TRP A 359 -18.49 -15.24 21.84
C TRP A 359 -18.14 -13.75 21.64
N ARG A 360 -19.13 -12.88 21.63
CA ARG A 360 -18.94 -11.42 21.55
C ARG A 360 -18.29 -10.84 22.79
N GLY A 361 -18.67 -11.32 23.97
CA GLY A 361 -18.06 -10.94 25.25
C GLY A 361 -16.59 -11.30 25.35
N GLU A 362 -16.20 -12.46 24.81
CA GLU A 362 -14.79 -12.87 24.73
C GLU A 362 -13.96 -11.89 23.89
N VAL A 363 -14.48 -11.37 22.77
CA VAL A 363 -13.77 -10.40 21.92
C VAL A 363 -13.48 -9.11 22.69
N ALA A 364 -14.50 -8.52 23.32
CA ALA A 364 -14.34 -7.30 24.10
C ALA A 364 -13.35 -7.49 25.26
N THR A 365 -13.44 -8.64 25.95
CA THR A 365 -12.55 -9.01 27.06
C THR A 365 -11.10 -9.20 26.57
N ALA A 366 -10.91 -9.87 25.43
CA ALA A 366 -9.59 -10.09 24.85
C ALA A 366 -8.93 -8.75 24.46
N GLY A 367 -9.69 -7.82 23.88
CA GLY A 367 -9.21 -6.48 23.54
C GLY A 367 -8.71 -5.72 24.77
N ALA A 368 -9.53 -5.64 25.82
CA ALA A 368 -9.16 -4.98 27.07
C ALA A 368 -7.94 -5.62 27.76
N ASN A 369 -7.87 -6.96 27.75
CA ASN A 369 -6.73 -7.69 28.30
C ASN A 369 -5.45 -7.41 27.49
N PHE A 370 -5.56 -7.34 26.16
CA PHE A 370 -4.43 -7.04 25.30
C PHE A 370 -3.88 -5.63 25.54
N ASP A 371 -4.76 -4.62 25.63
CA ASP A 371 -4.34 -3.24 25.91
C ASP A 371 -3.64 -3.14 27.27
N ARG A 372 -4.16 -3.83 28.30
CA ARG A 372 -3.50 -3.90 29.62
C ARG A 372 -2.12 -4.56 29.52
N LEU A 373 -2.02 -5.67 28.79
CA LEU A 373 -0.74 -6.35 28.56
C LEU A 373 0.30 -5.45 27.88
N LEU A 374 -0.13 -4.68 26.88
CA LEU A 374 0.74 -3.70 26.20
C LEU A 374 1.27 -2.64 27.18
N ASP A 375 0.39 -2.09 28.01
CA ASP A 375 0.79 -1.08 29.01
C ASP A 375 1.74 -1.65 30.09
N GLU A 376 1.51 -2.89 30.53
CA GLU A 376 2.40 -3.56 31.50
C GLU A 376 3.77 -3.84 30.88
N ARG A 377 3.79 -4.32 29.65
CA ARG A 377 5.01 -4.63 28.91
C ARG A 377 5.85 -3.38 28.65
N GLU A 378 5.24 -2.30 28.18
CA GLU A 378 5.95 -1.04 27.93
C GLU A 378 6.54 -0.47 29.21
N ARG A 379 5.79 -0.49 30.33
CA ARG A 379 6.32 -0.06 31.65
C ARG A 379 7.56 -0.83 32.07
N GLY A 380 7.63 -2.12 31.76
CA GLY A 380 8.81 -2.96 32.03
C GLY A 380 10.02 -2.65 31.14
N HIS A 381 9.82 -1.90 30.04
CA HIS A 381 10.88 -1.54 29.11
C HIS A 381 11.36 -0.09 29.26
N ARG A 382 10.66 0.76 30.01
CA ARG A 382 11.07 2.15 30.25
C ARG A 382 12.44 2.23 30.93
N GLY A 383 13.22 3.23 30.53
CA GLY A 383 14.56 3.46 31.06
C GLY A 383 15.64 2.52 30.54
N ARG A 384 15.32 1.61 29.60
CA ARG A 384 16.34 0.81 28.91
C ARG A 384 17.11 1.68 27.92
N SER A 385 18.41 1.45 27.84
CA SER A 385 19.31 2.02 26.83
C SER A 385 20.17 0.88 26.25
N PRO A 386 20.20 0.68 24.93
CA PRO A 386 19.40 1.33 23.89
C PRO A 386 17.88 1.10 24.05
N LEU A 387 17.08 1.94 23.37
CA LEU A 387 15.62 1.95 23.51
C LEU A 387 14.96 0.64 23.06
N HIS A 388 13.91 0.23 23.77
CA HIS A 388 13.08 -0.87 23.35
C HIS A 388 12.01 -0.39 22.35
N PRO A 389 11.71 -1.13 21.25
CA PRO A 389 10.76 -0.70 20.22
C PRO A 389 9.33 -0.48 20.74
N ASP A 390 8.93 -1.14 21.82
CA ASP A 390 7.63 -0.94 22.49
C ASP A 390 7.42 0.50 22.95
N CYS A 391 8.47 1.13 23.53
CA CYS A 391 8.43 2.51 24.00
C CYS A 391 8.24 3.47 22.82
N LEU A 392 8.95 3.26 21.71
CA LEU A 392 8.76 4.06 20.50
C LEU A 392 7.36 3.88 19.92
N ALA A 393 6.89 2.65 19.77
CA ALA A 393 5.58 2.37 19.20
C ALA A 393 4.44 3.02 19.99
N ARG A 394 4.49 2.92 21.32
CA ARG A 394 3.53 3.59 22.21
C ARG A 394 3.58 5.11 22.09
N ALA A 395 4.77 5.70 22.17
CA ALA A 395 4.95 7.15 22.08
C ALA A 395 4.46 7.70 20.73
N LEU A 396 4.78 7.00 19.65
CA LEU A 396 4.34 7.35 18.30
C LEU A 396 2.81 7.32 18.20
N CYS A 397 2.17 6.19 18.56
CA CYS A 397 0.72 6.03 18.47
C CYS A 397 -0.06 7.00 19.36
N ALA A 398 0.54 7.47 20.48
CA ALA A 398 -0.02 8.51 21.34
C ALA A 398 0.13 9.93 20.78
N THR A 399 0.98 10.15 19.78
CA THR A 399 1.35 11.48 19.30
C THR A 399 0.79 11.80 17.91
N ILE A 400 0.64 10.80 17.05
CA ILE A 400 0.13 10.99 15.68
C ILE A 400 -1.34 11.42 15.67
N ALA A 401 -1.72 12.16 14.63
CA ALA A 401 -3.11 12.55 14.41
C ALA A 401 -4.00 11.31 14.16
N PRO A 402 -5.27 11.32 14.64
CA PRO A 402 -6.18 10.18 14.45
C PRO A 402 -6.43 9.79 12.98
N ASP A 403 -6.29 10.75 12.08
CA ASP A 403 -6.47 10.60 10.64
C ASP A 403 -5.14 10.56 9.86
N ALA A 404 -4.02 10.40 10.56
CA ALA A 404 -2.70 10.23 9.94
C ALA A 404 -2.65 8.97 9.08
N THR A 405 -1.89 9.04 7.97
CA THR A 405 -1.46 7.85 7.23
C THR A 405 -0.14 7.37 7.79
N VAL A 406 -0.04 6.09 8.12
CA VAL A 406 1.15 5.47 8.69
C VAL A 406 1.73 4.47 7.72
N ILE A 407 2.98 4.67 7.31
CA ILE A 407 3.71 3.81 6.39
C ILE A 407 4.75 3.01 7.16
N LEU A 408 4.74 1.70 6.99
CA LEU A 408 5.59 0.77 7.73
C LEU A 408 6.65 0.15 6.82
N ASP A 409 7.86 0.69 6.87
CA ASP A 409 9.04 0.22 6.14
C ASP A 409 10.14 -0.25 7.11
N SER A 410 9.75 -1.01 8.11
CA SER A 410 10.70 -1.63 9.02
C SER A 410 10.12 -2.95 9.47
N PHE A 411 10.81 -4.04 9.14
CA PHE A 411 10.37 -5.35 9.57
C PHE A 411 10.22 -5.43 11.10
N THR A 412 11.21 -4.96 11.85
CA THR A 412 11.15 -4.96 13.32
C THR A 412 10.01 -4.08 13.82
N MET A 413 9.99 -2.80 13.44
CA MET A 413 9.04 -1.83 14.00
C MET A 413 7.60 -2.05 13.54
N SER A 414 7.36 -2.62 12.34
CA SER A 414 6.00 -2.83 11.85
C SER A 414 5.17 -3.69 12.81
N GLY A 415 5.77 -4.75 13.33
CA GLY A 415 5.10 -5.62 14.31
C GLY A 415 4.81 -4.92 15.64
N TRP A 416 5.69 -4.04 16.10
CA TRP A 416 5.48 -3.28 17.34
C TRP A 416 4.44 -2.18 17.16
N VAL A 417 4.53 -1.40 16.07
CA VAL A 417 3.58 -0.31 15.79
C VAL A 417 2.16 -0.84 15.59
N THR A 418 1.98 -1.94 14.86
CA THR A 418 0.63 -2.52 14.62
C THR A 418 -0.01 -3.07 15.89
N GLN A 419 0.77 -3.38 16.94
CA GLN A 419 0.19 -3.71 18.25
C GLN A 419 -0.40 -2.49 18.95
N TRP A 420 0.26 -1.34 18.87
CA TRP A 420 -0.14 -0.11 19.55
C TRP A 420 -1.11 0.78 18.76
N LEU A 421 -1.10 0.68 17.44
CA LEU A 421 -1.93 1.51 16.55
C LEU A 421 -3.28 0.85 16.29
N PRO A 422 -4.37 1.26 16.96
CA PRO A 422 -5.69 0.84 16.56
C PRO A 422 -6.11 1.64 15.32
N ALA A 423 -6.12 0.98 14.16
CA ALA A 423 -6.52 1.61 12.92
C ALA A 423 -8.00 2.06 12.98
N ARG A 424 -8.28 3.25 12.45
CA ARG A 424 -9.58 3.93 12.55
C ARG A 424 -10.36 3.94 11.25
N PHE A 425 -9.67 3.77 10.12
CA PHE A 425 -10.28 3.73 8.78
C PHE A 425 -9.45 2.86 7.84
N ALA A 426 -10.09 2.28 6.84
CA ALA A 426 -9.42 1.48 5.81
C ALA A 426 -8.41 2.32 5.03
N GLY A 427 -7.21 1.79 4.81
CA GLY A 427 -6.12 2.50 4.14
C GLY A 427 -5.31 3.43 5.04
N GLN A 428 -5.56 3.47 6.36
CA GLN A 428 -4.75 4.24 7.31
C GLN A 428 -3.31 3.73 7.38
N VAL A 429 -3.14 2.42 7.36
CA VAL A 429 -1.84 1.77 7.42
C VAL A 429 -1.45 1.28 6.04
N ILE A 430 -0.28 1.69 5.58
CA ILE A 430 0.31 1.27 4.31
C ILE A 430 1.55 0.45 4.61
N ASP A 431 1.51 -0.82 4.26
CA ASP A 431 2.63 -1.76 4.40
C ASP A 431 3.24 -2.14 3.05
N ALA A 432 4.36 -2.84 3.09
CA ALA A 432 5.10 -3.32 1.92
C ALA A 432 4.31 -4.33 1.05
N GLY A 433 3.15 -4.77 1.49
CA GLY A 433 2.43 -5.83 0.80
C GLY A 433 3.12 -7.22 0.89
N PRO A 434 2.63 -8.19 0.10
CA PRO A 434 3.17 -9.55 0.13
C PRO A 434 4.58 -9.71 -0.41
N LEU A 435 5.00 -8.81 -1.30
CA LEU A 435 6.36 -8.81 -1.84
C LEU A 435 7.38 -8.41 -0.78
N ALA A 436 6.95 -7.62 0.20
CA ALA A 436 7.76 -7.14 1.31
C ALA A 436 9.09 -6.47 0.89
N PRO A 437 9.11 -5.58 -0.11
CA PRO A 437 10.32 -4.83 -0.43
C PRO A 437 10.75 -3.96 0.75
N VAL A 438 12.04 -3.68 0.85
CA VAL A 438 12.63 -2.78 1.86
C VAL A 438 13.02 -1.47 1.18
N GLY A 439 12.90 -0.34 1.87
CA GLY A 439 13.24 0.98 1.34
C GLY A 439 12.11 1.64 0.54
N HIS A 440 10.88 1.15 0.69
CA HIS A 440 9.71 1.70 0.01
C HIS A 440 9.11 2.94 0.70
N GLY A 441 9.40 3.13 1.99
CA GLY A 441 8.65 4.02 2.87
C GLY A 441 8.65 5.47 2.44
N ILE A 442 9.80 6.04 2.08
CA ILE A 442 9.90 7.46 1.70
C ILE A 442 9.19 7.73 0.37
N GLY A 443 9.40 6.87 -0.64
CA GLY A 443 8.66 6.98 -1.90
C GLY A 443 7.14 6.91 -1.69
N MET A 444 6.68 5.95 -0.88
CA MET A 444 5.26 5.83 -0.52
C MET A 444 4.75 7.06 0.25
N ALA A 445 5.56 7.64 1.15
CA ALA A 445 5.15 8.84 1.88
C ALA A 445 4.91 10.04 0.97
N ILE A 446 5.76 10.24 -0.03
CA ILE A 446 5.60 11.29 -1.03
C ILE A 446 4.27 11.11 -1.79
N GLY A 447 4.00 9.89 -2.26
CA GLY A 447 2.74 9.57 -2.94
C GLY A 447 1.51 9.77 -2.06
N ALA A 448 1.55 9.28 -0.82
CA ALA A 448 0.46 9.44 0.15
C ALA A 448 0.23 10.90 0.54
N GLN A 449 1.29 11.71 0.70
CA GLN A 449 1.18 13.13 1.05
C GLN A 449 0.53 13.94 -0.08
N LEU A 450 0.87 13.64 -1.33
CA LEU A 450 0.25 14.27 -2.50
C LEU A 450 -1.21 13.81 -2.71
N ALA A 451 -1.55 12.59 -2.34
CA ALA A 451 -2.92 12.08 -2.37
C ALA A 451 -3.80 12.67 -1.26
N ARG A 452 -3.21 13.01 -0.12
CA ARG A 452 -3.91 13.52 1.07
C ARG A 452 -3.29 14.83 1.57
N PRO A 453 -3.37 15.92 0.80
CA PRO A 453 -2.80 17.20 1.18
C PRO A 453 -3.40 17.69 2.51
N GLY A 454 -2.55 18.23 3.38
CA GLY A 454 -2.94 18.73 4.70
C GLY A 454 -3.20 17.64 5.75
N LYS A 455 -3.05 16.35 5.41
CA LYS A 455 -3.08 15.26 6.39
C LYS A 455 -1.66 14.84 6.77
N GLN A 456 -1.51 14.39 8.00
CA GLN A 456 -0.23 13.92 8.51
C GLN A 456 0.14 12.58 7.86
N VAL A 457 1.37 12.49 7.34
CA VAL A 457 1.96 11.25 6.80
C VAL A 457 3.22 10.91 7.59
N VAL A 458 3.23 9.72 8.19
CA VAL A 458 4.31 9.25 9.03
C VAL A 458 4.89 7.97 8.46
N VAL A 459 6.21 7.92 8.34
CA VAL A 459 6.97 6.74 7.92
C VAL A 459 7.71 6.17 9.11
N VAL A 460 7.54 4.89 9.38
CA VAL A 460 8.39 4.16 10.33
C VAL A 460 9.33 3.29 9.51
N ILE A 461 10.62 3.60 9.57
CA ILE A 461 11.65 2.98 8.74
C ILE A 461 12.84 2.53 9.58
N GLY A 462 13.48 1.40 9.19
CA GLY A 462 14.75 0.99 9.75
C GLY A 462 15.93 1.67 9.03
N ASP A 463 17.11 1.68 9.66
CA ASP A 463 18.34 2.21 9.07
C ASP A 463 18.71 1.48 7.76
N GLY A 464 18.49 0.18 7.67
CA GLY A 464 18.64 -0.58 6.42
C GLY A 464 17.71 -0.07 5.32
N GLY A 465 16.42 0.13 5.62
CA GLY A 465 15.44 0.68 4.67
C GLY A 465 15.78 2.11 4.25
N LEU A 466 16.21 2.94 5.20
CA LEU A 466 16.67 4.30 4.92
C LEU A 466 17.88 4.32 3.98
N GLY A 467 18.80 3.36 4.14
CA GLY A 467 19.95 3.22 3.26
C GLY A 467 19.59 2.96 1.79
N ILE A 468 18.44 2.32 1.54
CA ILE A 468 17.94 2.04 0.18
C ILE A 468 17.16 3.22 -0.39
N GLY A 469 16.14 3.71 0.35
CA GLY A 469 15.15 4.66 -0.19
C GLY A 469 15.19 6.06 0.42
N GLY A 470 16.11 6.34 1.34
CA GLY A 470 16.12 7.59 2.14
C GLY A 470 16.41 8.86 1.37
N TRP A 471 17.10 8.78 0.23
CA TRP A 471 17.49 9.97 -0.54
C TRP A 471 16.31 10.75 -1.12
N ASP A 472 15.13 10.14 -1.29
CA ASP A 472 13.92 10.84 -1.70
C ASP A 472 13.34 11.77 -0.61
N ILE A 473 13.92 11.84 0.58
CA ILE A 473 13.67 12.93 1.55
C ILE A 473 14.04 14.29 0.93
N GLU A 474 15.08 14.34 0.06
CA GLU A 474 15.38 15.54 -0.74
C GLU A 474 14.20 15.91 -1.66
N THR A 475 13.57 14.93 -2.29
CA THR A 475 12.38 15.15 -3.10
C THR A 475 11.26 15.76 -2.25
N ALA A 476 11.00 15.24 -1.05
CA ALA A 476 10.01 15.81 -0.15
C ALA A 476 10.31 17.27 0.24
N LEU A 477 11.57 17.59 0.51
CA LEU A 477 11.99 18.97 0.78
C LEU A 477 11.79 19.90 -0.43
N ARG A 478 12.19 19.45 -1.61
CA ARG A 478 12.08 20.22 -2.87
C ARG A 478 10.63 20.54 -3.21
N TYR A 479 9.72 19.61 -2.96
CA TYR A 479 8.28 19.80 -3.19
C TYR A 479 7.52 20.29 -1.94
N ARG A 480 8.23 20.63 -0.84
CA ARG A 480 7.66 21.15 0.41
C ARG A 480 6.59 20.21 1.02
N LEU A 481 6.83 18.91 0.93
CA LEU A 481 5.94 17.89 1.47
C LEU A 481 6.33 17.57 2.93
N PRO A 482 5.46 17.85 3.91
CA PRO A 482 5.75 17.62 5.33
C PRO A 482 5.56 16.14 5.68
N ILE A 483 6.40 15.27 5.13
CA ILE A 483 6.46 13.87 5.53
C ILE A 483 7.32 13.71 6.79
N HIS A 484 6.91 12.83 7.70
CA HIS A 484 7.58 12.65 8.99
C HIS A 484 8.20 11.26 9.09
N THR A 485 9.52 11.19 9.11
CA THR A 485 10.27 9.94 9.14
C THR A 485 10.70 9.62 10.58
N VAL A 486 10.20 8.51 11.11
CA VAL A 486 10.62 7.95 12.39
C VAL A 486 11.57 6.78 12.10
N LEU A 487 12.86 7.03 12.29
CA LEU A 487 13.93 6.09 12.00
C LEU A 487 14.26 5.24 13.23
N TRP A 488 14.07 3.93 13.09
CA TRP A 488 14.61 2.95 14.04
C TRP A 488 16.05 2.62 13.65
N ASN A 489 16.99 3.26 14.33
CA ASN A 489 18.42 3.09 14.13
C ASN A 489 18.98 2.11 15.17
N ASN A 490 19.07 0.84 14.79
CA ASN A 490 19.64 -0.21 15.63
C ASN A 490 20.98 -0.72 15.08
N SER A 491 21.55 -0.04 14.09
CA SER A 491 22.84 -0.39 13.45
C SER A 491 22.88 -1.84 12.94
N SER A 492 21.71 -2.35 12.43
CA SER A 492 21.60 -3.72 11.97
C SER A 492 20.57 -3.89 10.88
N TRP A 493 20.82 -4.78 9.94
CA TRP A 493 19.83 -5.21 8.95
C TRP A 493 18.81 -6.16 9.60
N GLY A 494 17.75 -5.62 10.14
CA GLY A 494 16.81 -6.32 11.01
C GLY A 494 17.32 -6.41 12.47
N PRO A 495 16.96 -7.44 13.24
CA PRO A 495 17.55 -7.67 14.56
C PRO A 495 18.95 -8.26 14.45
N SER A 496 19.73 -8.17 15.52
CA SER A 496 20.99 -8.94 15.62
C SER A 496 20.71 -10.43 15.62
N PHE A 497 21.49 -11.16 14.85
CA PHE A 497 21.41 -12.62 14.73
C PHE A 497 22.55 -13.35 15.44
N GLU A 498 23.27 -12.68 16.33
CA GLU A 498 24.42 -13.26 17.08
C GLU A 498 24.04 -14.56 17.81
N GLU A 499 22.81 -14.64 18.32
CA GLU A 499 22.29 -15.82 19.04
C GLU A 499 21.61 -16.85 18.12
N MET A 500 21.55 -16.61 16.81
CA MET A 500 20.93 -17.58 15.91
C MET A 500 21.75 -18.87 15.81
N PRO A 501 21.12 -20.04 16.00
CA PRO A 501 21.81 -21.33 15.88
C PRO A 501 22.51 -21.54 14.52
N LEU A 502 21.95 -20.96 13.45
CA LEU A 502 22.52 -21.04 12.11
C LEU A 502 23.85 -20.31 11.96
N LEU A 503 24.07 -19.22 12.71
CA LEU A 503 25.32 -18.47 12.68
C LEU A 503 26.37 -19.07 13.65
N ARG A 504 25.99 -20.04 14.51
CA ARG A 504 26.89 -20.81 15.38
C ARG A 504 27.87 -19.94 16.17
N GLY A 505 27.39 -18.83 16.76
CA GLY A 505 28.21 -17.92 17.56
C GLY A 505 29.23 -17.09 16.75
N ARG A 506 29.09 -17.02 15.41
CA ARG A 506 29.88 -16.10 14.58
C ARG A 506 29.41 -14.69 14.79
N THR A 507 30.30 -13.72 14.57
CA THR A 507 29.98 -12.29 14.52
C THR A 507 28.81 -12.06 13.57
N ASP A 508 27.83 -11.25 13.97
CA ASP A 508 26.68 -10.89 13.15
C ASP A 508 27.16 -10.17 11.86
N PRO A 509 27.03 -10.82 10.68
CA PRO A 509 27.48 -10.23 9.43
C PRO A 509 26.55 -9.11 8.93
N PHE A 510 25.41 -8.91 9.59
CA PHE A 510 24.39 -7.94 9.20
C PHE A 510 24.43 -6.65 10.02
N SER A 511 25.41 -6.54 10.95
CA SER A 511 25.66 -5.30 11.70
C SER A 511 26.14 -4.21 10.75
N MET A 512 25.61 -3.03 10.93
CA MET A 512 26.02 -1.81 10.24
C MET A 512 26.95 -1.00 11.14
N LEU A 513 27.49 0.10 10.61
CA LEU A 513 28.34 1.00 11.37
C LEU A 513 27.53 1.62 12.52
N ASP A 514 28.02 1.46 13.74
CA ASP A 514 27.39 2.03 14.93
C ASP A 514 27.54 3.56 14.99
N GLY A 515 26.56 4.21 15.61
CA GLY A 515 26.62 5.63 15.95
C GLY A 515 26.43 6.59 14.78
N ILE A 516 25.89 6.13 13.63
CA ILE A 516 25.59 7.03 12.51
C ILE A 516 24.51 8.02 12.95
N ARG A 517 24.82 9.30 12.81
CA ARG A 517 23.96 10.44 13.11
C ARG A 517 23.15 10.81 11.85
N TYR A 518 22.19 9.97 11.50
CA TYR A 518 21.28 10.22 10.36
C TYR A 518 20.50 11.53 10.54
N ASP A 519 20.13 11.92 11.76
CA ASP A 519 19.50 13.19 12.06
C ASP A 519 20.36 14.39 11.59
N GLU A 520 21.67 14.35 11.79
CA GLU A 520 22.56 15.43 11.34
C GLU A 520 22.68 15.46 9.82
N MET A 521 22.74 14.31 9.17
CA MET A 521 22.79 14.25 7.70
C MET A 521 21.56 14.94 7.07
N PHE A 522 20.37 14.62 7.55
CA PHE A 522 19.13 15.20 7.02
C PHE A 522 18.89 16.65 7.51
N ARG A 523 19.42 17.03 8.66
CA ARG A 523 19.41 18.43 9.11
C ARG A 523 20.20 19.33 8.17
N ILE A 524 21.35 18.88 7.70
CA ILE A 524 22.16 19.61 6.70
C ILE A 524 21.38 19.79 5.39
N MET A 525 20.53 18.82 5.02
CA MET A 525 19.65 18.92 3.83
C MET A 525 18.48 19.89 4.03
N GLY A 526 18.16 20.29 5.26
CA GLY A 526 17.06 21.21 5.59
C GLY A 526 15.86 20.59 6.30
N CYS A 527 15.93 19.33 6.74
CA CYS A 527 14.90 18.70 7.55
C CYS A 527 14.87 19.25 8.98
N HIS A 528 13.72 19.23 9.60
CA HIS A 528 13.66 19.20 11.06
C HIS A 528 14.19 17.83 11.53
N ALA A 529 15.16 17.81 12.43
CA ALA A 529 15.80 16.57 12.83
C ALA A 529 16.00 16.46 14.35
N GLU A 530 15.63 15.30 14.89
CA GLU A 530 15.72 14.96 16.29
C GLU A 530 16.60 13.71 16.49
N HIS A 531 17.34 13.66 17.60
CA HIS A 531 18.10 12.50 18.03
C HIS A 531 17.59 12.03 19.39
N VAL A 532 17.21 10.76 19.48
CA VAL A 532 16.55 10.20 20.66
C VAL A 532 17.30 8.96 21.13
N THR A 533 17.79 8.98 22.36
CA THR A 533 18.51 7.89 23.01
C THR A 533 17.84 7.38 24.28
N GLU A 534 16.83 8.13 24.78
CA GLU A 534 16.15 7.83 26.03
C GLU A 534 14.62 7.91 25.89
N THR A 535 13.91 7.12 26.68
CA THR A 535 12.45 6.95 26.57
C THR A 535 11.66 8.25 26.79
N ASP A 536 12.08 9.09 27.71
CA ASP A 536 11.42 10.35 28.06
C ASP A 536 11.56 11.44 26.97
N GLN A 537 12.56 11.32 26.11
CA GLN A 537 12.77 12.19 24.96
C GLN A 537 11.77 11.89 23.82
N LEU A 538 11.23 10.66 23.71
CA LEU A 538 10.40 10.22 22.58
C LEU A 538 9.20 11.12 22.34
N GLY A 539 8.35 11.32 23.34
CA GLY A 539 7.14 12.12 23.19
C GLY A 539 7.41 13.58 22.79
N PRO A 540 8.31 14.31 23.49
CA PRO A 540 8.69 15.66 23.10
C PRO A 540 9.29 15.77 21.69
N ALA A 541 10.21 14.89 21.29
CA ALA A 541 10.84 14.89 19.98
C ALA A 541 9.82 14.62 18.86
N LEU A 542 8.95 13.62 19.02
CA LEU A 542 7.88 13.32 18.08
C LEU A 542 6.94 14.52 17.90
N ARG A 543 6.51 15.18 18.98
CA ARG A 543 5.63 16.36 18.87
C ARG A 543 6.29 17.50 18.10
N ARG A 544 7.58 17.78 18.33
CA ARG A 544 8.31 18.83 17.57
C ARG A 544 8.43 18.45 16.10
N ALA A 545 8.80 17.21 15.82
CA ALA A 545 8.95 16.73 14.44
C ALA A 545 7.62 16.75 13.67
N LEU A 546 6.54 16.24 14.26
CA LEU A 546 5.22 16.20 13.66
C LEU A 546 4.58 17.59 13.48
N GLY A 547 5.00 18.58 14.26
CA GLY A 547 4.57 19.97 14.16
C GLY A 547 5.49 20.88 13.33
N ALA A 548 6.55 20.35 12.72
CA ALA A 548 7.60 21.17 12.10
C ALA A 548 7.18 21.88 10.79
N GLY A 549 6.10 21.46 10.14
CA GLY A 549 5.64 22.03 8.85
C GLY A 549 6.56 21.78 7.65
N VAL A 550 7.64 21.03 7.85
CA VAL A 550 8.61 20.59 6.84
C VAL A 550 8.87 19.09 6.99
N ALA A 551 9.52 18.48 6.01
CA ALA A 551 9.97 17.09 6.16
C ALA A 551 10.84 16.95 7.42
N SER A 552 10.60 15.89 8.21
CA SER A 552 11.30 15.69 9.47
C SER A 552 11.86 14.28 9.59
N VAL A 553 12.96 14.15 10.39
CA VAL A 553 13.61 12.87 10.71
C VAL A 553 13.83 12.77 12.21
N VAL A 554 13.23 11.77 12.84
CA VAL A 554 13.46 11.43 14.25
C VAL A 554 14.33 10.18 14.28
N ASN A 555 15.62 10.33 14.57
CA ASN A 555 16.58 9.24 14.66
C ASN A 555 16.55 8.66 16.08
N VAL A 556 15.96 7.46 16.22
CA VAL A 556 15.79 6.77 17.51
C VAL A 556 16.81 5.63 17.61
N VAL A 557 17.70 5.70 18.58
CA VAL A 557 18.72 4.67 18.83
C VAL A 557 18.10 3.47 19.54
N GLY A 558 17.94 2.38 18.81
CA GLY A 558 17.23 1.21 19.23
C GLY A 558 18.10 0.01 19.62
N ASP A 559 17.57 -0.89 20.44
CA ASP A 559 18.23 -2.14 20.82
C ASP A 559 18.19 -3.14 19.65
N LYS A 560 19.35 -3.45 19.09
CA LYS A 560 19.48 -4.40 17.98
C LYS A 560 19.13 -5.85 18.34
N ARG A 561 19.11 -6.20 19.63
CA ARG A 561 18.75 -7.56 20.11
C ARG A 561 17.25 -7.81 20.08
N VAL A 562 16.44 -6.77 19.90
CA VAL A 562 14.98 -6.88 19.90
C VAL A 562 14.46 -6.95 18.47
N GLY A 563 13.93 -8.12 18.10
CA GLY A 563 13.34 -8.36 16.79
C GLY A 563 11.84 -8.08 16.72
N HIS A 564 11.21 -8.55 15.64
CA HIS A 564 9.76 -8.46 15.43
C HIS A 564 9.02 -9.29 16.50
N PRO A 565 7.95 -8.77 17.13
CA PRO A 565 7.28 -9.43 18.26
C PRO A 565 6.57 -10.75 17.90
N GLY A 566 6.31 -10.98 16.61
CA GLY A 566 5.73 -12.25 16.11
C GLY A 566 6.76 -13.29 15.69
N LEU A 567 8.06 -13.00 15.82
CA LEU A 567 9.13 -13.90 15.40
C LEU A 567 9.69 -14.81 16.50
N GLY A 568 9.12 -14.79 17.69
CA GLY A 568 9.46 -15.75 18.73
C GLY A 568 9.35 -17.19 18.24
N GLY A 569 10.37 -17.68 17.54
CA GLY A 569 10.52 -19.06 17.12
C GLY A 569 10.11 -19.47 15.71
N ASN A 570 9.60 -18.58 14.83
CA ASN A 570 8.89 -19.06 13.62
C ASN A 570 9.41 -18.62 12.24
N LEU A 571 10.42 -17.79 12.11
CA LEU A 571 10.99 -17.54 10.77
C LEU A 571 11.79 -18.74 10.23
N LEU A 572 12.22 -19.64 11.11
CA LEU A 572 12.94 -20.86 10.74
C LEU A 572 12.20 -22.15 11.12
N GLY A 573 11.06 -22.05 11.84
CA GLY A 573 10.27 -23.21 12.27
C GLY A 573 9.35 -23.79 11.19
N SER A 574 9.15 -23.08 10.07
CA SER A 574 8.41 -23.61 8.91
C SER A 574 9.30 -24.30 7.87
N THR A 575 10.61 -24.19 7.98
CA THR A 575 11.56 -24.99 7.21
C THR A 575 12.00 -26.19 8.07
N LYS A 576 11.11 -27.12 8.31
CA LYS A 576 11.52 -28.51 8.46
C LYS A 576 11.96 -28.97 7.07
N VAL A 577 13.23 -28.82 6.78
CA VAL A 577 13.93 -29.62 5.76
C VAL A 577 14.21 -30.97 6.37
#